data_9349da35cd4a76bff36f4edffca0ab98
#
_entry.id   9349da35cd4a76bff36f4edffca0ab98
#
_cell.length_a   1.000
_cell.length_b   1.000
_cell.length_c   1.000
_cell.angle_alpha   90.00
_cell.angle_beta   90.00
_cell.angle_gamma   90.00
#
_symmetry.space_group_name_H-M   'P 1'
#
loop_
_entity.id
_entity.type
_entity.pdbx_description
1 polymer ?
#
loop_
_entity_poly.entity_id
_entity_poly.type
_entity_poly.pdbx_seq_one_letter_code
_entity_poly.pdbx_strand_id
1 'polypeptide(L)'
;MECSSARVLKHNFYIGRTVITEVMMFLARKSLSAALALLAISQSSAFTPSSFTQRNTVAFDLRIDTTIKSSVLPFPTGEKLKDIQPTLGKDDLYVENINEPPRAGTLMKMLPKDTWNIDTPTSLFYFGVDFAAVAATMGFLNVVVTSDNYHSLPIWLQGLSVAPLQVLTGFAMWCMWCIGHDAGHSTVSKNKSINRVVGEIAHSVICLTPFVPWATSHRKHHLGHNHLERDYSHQWYIREENEDVHPVIKFAQETRLLQLPILYFAYLFLGIPDGGHVLFYGRMWEGASMKKKRDAALSVIVSFATAGSFWYNMGTADFAVVCMAPWCVMSFWLFMVTYLQHHSEDGKVYTDDTFTFERGAFETVDRNYGKWINRLSHHMMDGHLVHHLFFERVPHYRLEEATKALDKGLAERDQGHLHKKIDTPNFTQEIVKQFDENWFFVDEKQVVRE
;
A
#
# COMPACT_ATOMS: atom_id res chain seq x y z
N MET A 1 39.39 -39.56 12.21
CA MET A 1 38.80 -38.78 11.09
C MET A 1 37.68 -37.80 11.54
N GLU A 2 37.61 -37.42 12.81
CA GLU A 2 36.54 -36.56 13.33
C GLU A 2 36.92 -35.07 13.56
N CYS A 3 38.14 -34.68 13.23
CA CYS A 3 38.64 -33.31 13.55
C CYS A 3 38.57 -32.32 12.36
N SER A 4 38.15 -32.77 11.17
CA SER A 4 38.11 -31.93 9.97
C SER A 4 36.77 -31.22 9.78
N SER A 5 35.66 -31.85 10.11
CA SER A 5 34.30 -31.33 9.90
C SER A 5 33.93 -30.15 10.82
N ALA A 6 34.46 -30.14 12.06
CA ALA A 6 34.19 -29.07 13.02
C ALA A 6 34.88 -27.73 12.67
N ARG A 7 36.03 -27.78 11.96
CA ARG A 7 36.71 -26.56 11.48
C ARG A 7 36.03 -25.93 10.26
N VAL A 8 35.51 -26.73 9.36
CA VAL A 8 34.77 -26.24 8.19
C VAL A 8 33.46 -25.58 8.61
N LEU A 9 32.73 -26.16 9.55
CA LEU A 9 31.51 -25.58 10.11
C LEU A 9 31.77 -24.25 10.85
N LYS A 10 32.84 -24.14 11.63
CA LYS A 10 33.20 -22.87 12.30
C LYS A 10 33.66 -21.82 11.31
N HIS A 11 34.37 -22.18 10.24
CA HIS A 11 34.81 -21.22 9.23
C HIS A 11 33.65 -20.68 8.41
N ASN A 12 32.71 -21.53 8.01
CA ASN A 12 31.50 -21.12 7.31
C ASN A 12 30.56 -20.27 8.19
N PHE A 13 30.50 -20.52 9.49
CA PHE A 13 29.73 -19.71 10.43
C PHE A 13 30.33 -18.32 10.65
N TYR A 14 31.67 -18.20 10.59
CA TYR A 14 32.37 -16.90 10.67
C TYR A 14 32.21 -16.09 9.38
N ILE A 15 32.31 -16.72 8.21
CA ILE A 15 32.08 -16.08 6.90
C ILE A 15 30.65 -15.57 6.77
N GLY A 16 29.65 -16.40 7.14
CA GLY A 16 28.25 -16.00 7.14
C GLY A 16 27.96 -14.80 8.04
N ARG A 17 28.59 -14.75 9.22
CA ARG A 17 28.43 -13.63 10.17
C ARG A 17 29.05 -12.33 9.64
N THR A 18 30.20 -12.42 8.98
CA THR A 18 30.90 -11.26 8.39
C THR A 18 30.10 -10.71 7.19
N VAL A 19 29.62 -11.58 6.29
CA VAL A 19 28.82 -11.18 5.13
C VAL A 19 27.49 -10.56 5.53
N ILE A 20 26.77 -11.16 6.48
CA ILE A 20 25.51 -10.57 6.99
C ILE A 20 25.78 -9.20 7.61
N THR A 21 26.85 -9.06 8.40
CA THR A 21 27.23 -7.80 9.03
C THR A 21 27.65 -6.77 7.98
N GLU A 22 28.36 -7.15 6.94
CA GLU A 22 28.75 -6.22 5.85
C GLU A 22 27.56 -5.82 4.98
N VAL A 23 26.66 -6.74 4.63
CA VAL A 23 25.41 -6.42 3.91
C VAL A 23 24.52 -5.51 4.76
N MET A 24 24.37 -5.81 6.06
CA MET A 24 23.62 -4.97 6.99
C MET A 24 24.28 -3.58 7.14
N MET A 25 25.60 -3.51 7.24
CA MET A 25 26.32 -2.22 7.29
C MET A 25 26.27 -1.48 5.96
N PHE A 26 26.33 -2.18 4.83
CA PHE A 26 26.22 -1.58 3.50
C PHE A 26 24.81 -0.99 3.30
N LEU A 27 23.76 -1.77 3.56
CA LEU A 27 22.37 -1.30 3.49
C LEU A 27 22.12 -0.16 4.48
N ALA A 28 22.56 -0.28 5.73
CA ALA A 28 22.41 0.76 6.74
C ALA A 28 23.20 2.03 6.40
N ARG A 29 24.46 1.92 5.96
CA ARG A 29 25.28 3.08 5.61
C ARG A 29 24.79 3.81 4.36
N LYS A 30 24.42 3.09 3.32
CA LYS A 30 23.94 3.72 2.06
C LYS A 30 22.51 4.26 2.22
N SER A 31 21.62 3.52 2.89
CA SER A 31 20.24 3.97 3.15
C SER A 31 20.19 5.11 4.17
N LEU A 32 20.99 5.04 5.23
CA LEU A 32 21.09 6.10 6.23
C LEU A 32 21.72 7.36 5.64
N SER A 33 22.75 7.24 4.79
CA SER A 33 23.37 8.37 4.11
C SER A 33 22.42 9.03 3.12
N ALA A 34 21.62 8.27 2.38
CA ALA A 34 20.60 8.81 1.49
C ALA A 34 19.45 9.48 2.27
N ALA A 35 19.00 8.86 3.36
CA ALA A 35 17.98 9.43 4.25
C ALA A 35 18.46 10.70 4.97
N LEU A 36 19.71 10.73 5.45
CA LEU A 36 20.33 11.89 6.08
C LEU A 36 20.60 13.03 5.09
N ALA A 37 21.01 12.71 3.85
CA ALA A 37 21.16 13.70 2.78
C ALA A 37 19.80 14.33 2.42
N LEU A 38 18.72 13.53 2.38
CA LEU A 38 17.36 14.02 2.14
C LEU A 38 16.84 14.87 3.30
N LEU A 39 17.14 14.50 4.54
CA LEU A 39 16.82 15.33 5.73
C LEU A 39 17.54 16.67 5.69
N ALA A 40 18.81 16.68 5.30
CA ALA A 40 19.61 17.93 5.18
C ALA A 40 19.04 18.84 4.07
N ILE A 41 18.61 18.25 2.94
CA ILE A 41 17.98 19.00 1.83
C ILE A 41 16.58 19.52 2.23
N SER A 42 15.81 18.77 3.02
CA SER A 42 14.48 19.18 3.47
C SER A 42 14.50 20.29 4.52
N GLN A 43 15.60 20.43 5.28
CA GLN A 43 15.76 21.45 6.32
C GLN A 43 16.40 22.75 5.81
N SER A 44 17.05 22.74 4.65
CA SER A 44 17.61 23.95 4.05
C SER A 44 16.52 24.77 3.35
N SER A 45 15.81 25.60 4.10
CA SER A 45 14.86 26.59 3.59
C SER A 45 15.51 27.83 2.92
N ALA A 46 16.74 27.69 2.46
CA ALA A 46 17.51 28.76 1.84
C ALA A 46 17.94 28.40 0.41
N PHE A 47 16.96 28.33 -0.51
CA PHE A 47 17.25 28.45 -1.92
C PHE A 47 16.32 29.49 -2.54
N THR A 48 16.78 30.73 -2.59
CA THR A 48 16.23 31.77 -3.46
C THR A 48 16.76 31.50 -4.87
N PRO A 49 15.89 31.44 -5.89
CA PRO A 49 16.36 31.27 -7.27
C PRO A 49 16.88 32.62 -7.80
N SER A 50 18.17 32.78 -7.90
CA SER A 50 18.76 33.78 -8.77
C SER A 50 18.91 33.20 -10.18
N SER A 51 18.29 33.87 -11.12
CA SER A 51 18.50 33.90 -12.59
C SER A 51 19.45 32.84 -13.17
N PHE A 52 18.89 31.83 -13.82
CA PHE A 52 19.62 31.03 -14.81
C PHE A 52 18.99 31.22 -16.19
N THR A 53 19.78 31.78 -17.07
CA THR A 53 19.51 32.13 -18.46
C THR A 53 19.21 30.88 -19.29
N GLN A 54 18.22 31.00 -20.18
CA GLN A 54 17.84 30.04 -21.21
C GLN A 54 19.03 29.43 -21.96
N ARG A 55 19.10 28.11 -22.03
CA ARG A 55 19.67 27.37 -23.16
C ARG A 55 18.97 26.04 -23.36
N ASN A 56 18.30 25.96 -24.49
CA ASN A 56 17.97 24.77 -25.31
C ASN A 56 17.61 23.47 -24.56
N THR A 57 16.37 23.26 -24.24
CA THR A 57 15.76 21.97 -23.97
C THR A 57 15.21 21.38 -25.27
N VAL A 58 15.73 20.21 -25.66
CA VAL A 58 15.08 19.35 -26.65
C VAL A 58 13.85 18.76 -25.95
N ALA A 59 12.68 19.27 -26.31
CA ALA A 59 11.41 18.75 -25.86
C ALA A 59 11.13 17.44 -26.57
N PHE A 60 11.08 16.32 -25.84
CA PHE A 60 10.43 15.11 -26.28
C PHE A 60 8.91 15.33 -26.17
N ASP A 61 8.29 15.68 -27.29
CA ASP A 61 6.85 15.88 -27.40
C ASP A 61 6.16 14.50 -27.56
N LEU A 62 5.86 13.86 -26.42
CA LEU A 62 4.95 12.73 -26.37
C LEU A 62 3.52 13.29 -26.36
N ARG A 63 3.01 13.61 -27.57
CA ARG A 63 1.58 13.88 -27.74
C ARG A 63 0.80 12.58 -27.57
N ILE A 64 0.37 12.31 -26.34
CA ILE A 64 -0.76 11.44 -26.11
C ILE A 64 -1.99 12.28 -26.46
N ASP A 65 -2.72 11.86 -27.48
CA ASP A 65 -3.98 12.48 -27.88
C ASP A 65 -5.00 12.33 -26.73
N THR A 66 -5.19 13.38 -25.96
CA THR A 66 -6.10 13.41 -24.81
C THR A 66 -7.52 13.84 -25.18
N THR A 67 -7.92 13.70 -26.43
CA THR A 67 -9.29 13.98 -26.86
C THR A 67 -10.23 12.78 -26.65
N ILE A 68 -10.21 12.16 -25.47
CA ILE A 68 -11.36 11.41 -24.98
C ILE A 68 -12.21 12.43 -24.21
N LYS A 69 -13.30 12.86 -24.81
CA LYS A 69 -14.33 13.63 -24.12
C LYS A 69 -14.97 12.73 -23.05
N SER A 70 -14.40 12.74 -21.87
CA SER A 70 -15.10 12.33 -20.67
C SER A 70 -16.21 13.34 -20.43
N SER A 71 -17.45 12.91 -20.46
CA SER A 71 -18.63 13.70 -20.09
C SER A 71 -18.74 13.88 -18.57
N VAL A 72 -17.62 13.94 -17.88
CA VAL A 72 -17.55 14.17 -16.44
C VAL A 72 -17.63 15.69 -16.23
N LEU A 73 -18.68 16.12 -15.54
CA LEU A 73 -18.88 17.51 -15.11
C LEU A 73 -17.62 18.03 -14.40
N PRO A 74 -17.22 19.30 -14.65
CA PRO A 74 -16.03 19.86 -14.02
C PRO A 74 -16.24 19.92 -12.50
N PHE A 75 -15.31 19.36 -11.75
CA PHE A 75 -15.22 19.59 -10.32
C PHE A 75 -15.22 21.08 -10.02
N PRO A 76 -15.90 21.54 -8.97
CA PRO A 76 -15.78 22.92 -8.53
C PRO A 76 -14.32 23.21 -8.16
N THR A 77 -13.66 23.97 -9.04
CA THR A 77 -12.31 24.47 -8.82
C THR A 77 -12.39 25.53 -7.74
N GLY A 78 -11.87 25.24 -6.55
CA GLY A 78 -11.63 26.30 -5.57
C GLY A 78 -12.25 26.15 -4.19
N GLU A 79 -13.05 25.16 -3.90
CA GLU A 79 -13.33 24.86 -2.50
C GLU A 79 -12.08 24.21 -1.88
N LYS A 80 -11.43 24.99 -1.00
CA LYS A 80 -10.55 24.40 0.00
C LYS A 80 -11.31 23.22 0.58
N LEU A 81 -10.77 22.01 0.43
CA LEU A 81 -11.11 20.90 1.30
C LEU A 81 -10.81 21.37 2.72
N LYS A 82 -11.72 22.15 3.28
CA LYS A 82 -11.80 22.36 4.71
C LYS A 82 -11.91 20.96 5.26
N ASP A 83 -11.01 20.64 6.16
CA ASP A 83 -11.05 19.44 6.94
C ASP A 83 -12.49 18.99 7.11
N ILE A 84 -12.85 17.85 6.48
CA ILE A 84 -14.06 17.14 6.85
C ILE A 84 -13.74 16.56 8.22
N GLN A 85 -13.69 17.46 9.20
CA GLN A 85 -13.85 17.08 10.58
C GLN A 85 -15.28 16.58 10.65
N PRO A 86 -15.54 15.37 11.20
CA PRO A 86 -16.90 14.97 11.50
C PRO A 86 -17.50 16.10 12.32
N THR A 87 -18.46 16.81 11.75
CA THR A 87 -19.21 17.84 12.48
C THR A 87 -19.88 17.11 13.62
N LEU A 88 -19.38 17.31 14.84
CA LEU A 88 -20.03 16.89 16.08
C LEU A 88 -21.39 17.60 16.15
N GLY A 89 -22.35 17.06 15.43
CA GLY A 89 -23.76 17.48 15.54
C GLY A 89 -24.27 17.03 16.92
N LYS A 90 -25.03 17.88 17.56
CA LYS A 90 -25.68 17.61 18.83
C LYS A 90 -26.40 16.26 18.77
N ASP A 91 -26.01 15.33 19.66
CA ASP A 91 -26.45 13.93 19.72
C ASP A 91 -27.91 13.72 20.13
N ASP A 92 -28.76 14.75 20.11
CA ASP A 92 -30.12 14.66 20.62
C ASP A 92 -31.11 14.51 19.45
N LEU A 93 -31.72 13.32 19.37
CA LEU A 93 -32.85 12.92 18.51
C LEU A 93 -32.58 12.09 17.26
N TYR A 94 -31.43 11.42 17.11
CA TYR A 94 -31.29 10.43 16.06
C TYR A 94 -31.87 9.09 16.50
N VAL A 95 -33.01 8.69 15.93
CA VAL A 95 -33.48 7.30 16.01
C VAL A 95 -32.48 6.47 15.23
N GLU A 96 -31.65 5.68 15.93
CA GLU A 96 -30.63 4.86 15.26
C GLU A 96 -31.35 3.81 14.39
N ASN A 97 -31.14 3.96 13.07
CA ASN A 97 -31.49 2.90 12.16
C ASN A 97 -30.45 1.78 12.32
N ILE A 98 -30.86 0.61 12.76
CA ILE A 98 -29.97 -0.54 12.98
C ILE A 98 -29.27 -1.00 11.70
N ASN A 99 -29.78 -0.62 10.53
CA ASN A 99 -29.22 -0.96 9.22
C ASN A 99 -28.27 0.15 8.70
N GLU A 100 -28.04 1.20 9.47
CA GLU A 100 -27.12 2.29 9.11
C GLU A 100 -25.92 2.31 10.07
N PRO A 101 -24.71 2.56 9.56
CA PRO A 101 -23.54 2.67 10.42
C PRO A 101 -23.69 3.77 11.46
N PRO A 102 -23.28 3.51 12.72
CA PRO A 102 -23.22 4.56 13.73
C PRO A 102 -22.24 5.66 13.30
N ARG A 103 -22.49 6.88 13.73
CA ARG A 103 -21.59 8.00 13.49
C ARG A 103 -20.23 7.79 14.17
N ALA A 104 -19.17 8.38 13.62
CA ALA A 104 -17.80 8.27 14.11
C ALA A 104 -17.68 8.55 15.64
N GLY A 105 -18.41 9.53 16.17
CA GLY A 105 -18.43 9.83 17.61
C GLY A 105 -18.95 8.69 18.48
N THR A 106 -19.95 7.95 18.02
CA THR A 106 -20.47 6.75 18.69
C THR A 106 -19.48 5.60 18.59
N LEU A 107 -18.93 5.36 17.39
CA LEU A 107 -17.92 4.33 17.14
C LEU A 107 -16.67 4.53 18.02
N MET A 108 -16.21 5.78 18.16
CA MET A 108 -15.08 6.10 19.05
C MET A 108 -15.30 5.74 20.51
N LYS A 109 -16.55 5.81 21.00
CA LYS A 109 -16.89 5.47 22.40
C LYS A 109 -16.86 3.95 22.64
N MET A 110 -16.94 3.13 21.59
CA MET A 110 -16.86 1.67 21.68
C MET A 110 -15.42 1.19 21.90
N LEU A 111 -14.42 1.97 21.48
CA LEU A 111 -13.04 1.55 21.54
C LEU A 111 -12.36 1.96 22.87
N PRO A 112 -11.42 1.16 23.38
CA PRO A 112 -10.62 1.49 24.55
C PRO A 112 -9.87 2.81 24.37
N LYS A 113 -9.66 3.55 25.46
CA LYS A 113 -8.99 4.86 25.40
C LYS A 113 -7.54 4.78 24.93
N ASP A 114 -6.84 3.70 25.21
CA ASP A 114 -5.46 3.46 24.80
C ASP A 114 -5.30 3.09 23.34
N THR A 115 -6.39 2.73 22.64
CA THR A 115 -6.42 2.56 21.18
C THR A 115 -5.84 3.77 20.43
N TRP A 116 -6.05 4.95 20.97
CA TRP A 116 -5.63 6.23 20.39
C TRP A 116 -4.18 6.61 20.70
N ASN A 117 -3.47 5.76 21.45
CA ASN A 117 -2.12 6.08 21.88
C ASN A 117 -1.10 5.60 20.84
N ILE A 118 -0.57 6.55 20.07
CA ILE A 118 0.56 6.31 19.15
C ILE A 118 1.85 6.29 19.97
N ASP A 119 2.43 5.10 20.13
CA ASP A 119 3.70 4.88 20.83
C ASP A 119 4.85 4.68 19.82
N THR A 120 5.66 5.72 19.65
CA THR A 120 6.75 5.73 18.67
C THR A 120 7.79 4.62 18.92
N PRO A 121 8.25 4.33 20.16
CA PRO A 121 9.14 3.22 20.41
C PRO A 121 8.59 1.87 19.93
N THR A 122 7.31 1.57 20.22
CA THR A 122 6.65 0.34 19.75
C THR A 122 6.60 0.28 18.23
N SER A 123 6.21 1.35 17.56
CA SER A 123 6.20 1.41 16.10
C SER A 123 7.60 1.18 15.49
N LEU A 124 8.63 1.81 16.07
CA LEU A 124 10.01 1.63 15.62
C LEU A 124 10.57 0.23 15.92
N PHE A 125 10.09 -0.43 16.96
CA PHE A 125 10.41 -1.83 17.23
C PHE A 125 9.88 -2.74 16.11
N TYR A 126 8.61 -2.61 15.71
CA TYR A 126 8.05 -3.37 14.59
C TYR A 126 8.75 -3.05 13.27
N PHE A 127 9.04 -1.78 13.00
CA PHE A 127 9.86 -1.38 11.86
C PHE A 127 11.23 -2.10 11.86
N GLY A 128 11.91 -2.17 13.00
CA GLY A 128 13.20 -2.84 13.14
C GLY A 128 13.11 -4.35 12.90
N VAL A 129 12.04 -5.00 13.37
CA VAL A 129 11.80 -6.44 13.17
C VAL A 129 11.58 -6.75 11.69
N ASP A 130 10.72 -6.00 11.00
CA ASP A 130 10.45 -6.22 9.58
C ASP A 130 11.65 -5.87 8.71
N PHE A 131 12.37 -4.80 9.05
CA PHE A 131 13.62 -4.47 8.38
C PHE A 131 14.64 -5.61 8.48
N ALA A 132 14.81 -6.19 9.67
CA ALA A 132 15.71 -7.33 9.89
C ALA A 132 15.26 -8.57 9.10
N ALA A 133 13.94 -8.83 9.03
CA ALA A 133 13.39 -9.93 8.25
C ALA A 133 13.67 -9.77 6.75
N VAL A 134 13.43 -8.59 6.18
CA VAL A 134 13.77 -8.32 4.76
C VAL A 134 15.27 -8.42 4.51
N ALA A 135 16.10 -7.80 5.37
CA ALA A 135 17.54 -7.82 5.21
C ALA A 135 18.11 -9.26 5.30
N ALA A 136 17.60 -10.09 6.21
CA ALA A 136 18.02 -11.47 6.36
C ALA A 136 17.60 -12.33 5.16
N THR A 137 16.34 -12.24 4.72
CA THR A 137 15.84 -13.09 3.62
C THR A 137 16.42 -12.66 2.27
N MET A 138 16.50 -11.36 1.98
CA MET A 138 17.11 -10.83 0.76
C MET A 138 18.64 -11.08 0.74
N GLY A 139 19.31 -10.89 1.88
CA GLY A 139 20.73 -11.18 2.01
C GLY A 139 21.04 -12.66 1.80
N PHE A 140 20.21 -13.57 2.35
CA PHE A 140 20.35 -15.01 2.12
C PHE A 140 20.09 -15.40 0.67
N LEU A 141 19.04 -14.84 0.06
CA LEU A 141 18.74 -15.03 -1.36
C LEU A 141 19.93 -14.58 -2.24
N ASN A 142 20.53 -13.43 -1.93
CA ASN A 142 21.71 -12.93 -2.65
C ASN A 142 22.92 -13.89 -2.50
N VAL A 143 23.18 -14.41 -1.31
CA VAL A 143 24.25 -15.39 -1.08
C VAL A 143 24.04 -16.67 -1.90
N VAL A 144 22.80 -17.15 -1.98
CA VAL A 144 22.44 -18.32 -2.80
C VAL A 144 22.70 -18.04 -4.27
N VAL A 145 22.19 -16.93 -4.79
CA VAL A 145 22.25 -16.57 -6.22
C VAL A 145 23.69 -16.32 -6.70
N THR A 146 24.55 -15.79 -5.83
CA THR A 146 25.98 -15.53 -6.16
C THR A 146 26.88 -16.73 -5.96
N SER A 147 26.35 -17.91 -5.56
CA SER A 147 27.17 -19.12 -5.33
C SER A 147 27.44 -19.88 -6.63
N ASP A 148 28.65 -20.49 -6.72
CA ASP A 148 29.01 -21.37 -7.84
C ASP A 148 28.05 -22.56 -7.98
N ASN A 149 27.53 -23.07 -6.85
CA ASN A 149 26.56 -24.16 -6.84
C ASN A 149 25.28 -23.78 -7.57
N TYR A 150 24.78 -22.56 -7.35
CA TYR A 150 23.59 -22.06 -8.05
C TYR A 150 23.83 -21.96 -9.55
N HIS A 151 24.94 -21.38 -9.98
CA HIS A 151 25.28 -21.22 -11.38
C HIS A 151 25.57 -22.54 -12.10
N SER A 152 25.95 -23.60 -11.38
CA SER A 152 26.14 -24.94 -11.94
C SER A 152 24.83 -25.67 -12.27
N LEU A 153 23.68 -25.19 -11.74
CA LEU A 153 22.37 -25.80 -11.97
C LEU A 153 21.83 -25.44 -13.37
N PRO A 154 21.06 -26.34 -14.02
CA PRO A 154 20.23 -25.95 -15.14
C PRO A 154 19.28 -24.81 -14.80
N ILE A 155 18.97 -23.93 -15.76
CA ILE A 155 18.20 -22.70 -15.55
C ILE A 155 16.85 -22.91 -14.83
N TRP A 156 16.15 -23.99 -15.14
CA TRP A 156 14.90 -24.34 -14.48
C TRP A 156 15.06 -24.76 -13.01
N LEU A 157 16.18 -25.43 -12.67
CA LEU A 157 16.51 -25.74 -11.28
C LEU A 157 16.99 -24.50 -10.52
N GLN A 158 17.69 -23.57 -11.17
CA GLN A 158 17.99 -22.27 -10.55
C GLN A 158 16.70 -21.59 -10.10
N GLY A 159 15.72 -21.46 -10.99
CA GLY A 159 14.42 -20.87 -10.66
C GLY A 159 13.72 -21.57 -9.50
N LEU A 160 13.62 -22.91 -9.54
CA LEU A 160 12.96 -23.68 -8.48
C LEU A 160 13.67 -23.59 -7.13
N SER A 161 15.01 -23.53 -7.12
CA SER A 161 15.79 -23.46 -5.89
C SER A 161 15.61 -22.15 -5.11
N VAL A 162 15.35 -21.04 -5.79
CA VAL A 162 15.19 -19.70 -5.17
C VAL A 162 13.73 -19.27 -4.99
N ALA A 163 12.78 -19.89 -5.68
CA ALA A 163 11.37 -19.51 -5.63
C ALA A 163 10.79 -19.44 -4.19
N PRO A 164 11.05 -20.40 -3.27
CA PRO A 164 10.57 -20.30 -1.89
C PRO A 164 11.16 -19.09 -1.15
N LEU A 165 12.43 -18.77 -1.40
CA LEU A 165 13.09 -17.61 -0.80
C LEU A 165 12.57 -16.30 -1.37
N GLN A 166 12.25 -16.25 -2.67
CA GLN A 166 11.64 -15.09 -3.30
C GLN A 166 10.25 -14.83 -2.73
N VAL A 167 9.45 -15.88 -2.52
CA VAL A 167 8.13 -15.77 -1.87
C VAL A 167 8.27 -15.27 -0.43
N LEU A 168 9.20 -15.83 0.35
CA LEU A 168 9.44 -15.43 1.73
C LEU A 168 9.93 -13.96 1.80
N THR A 169 10.87 -13.59 0.95
CA THR A 169 11.41 -12.21 0.90
C THR A 169 10.30 -11.23 0.49
N GLY A 170 9.50 -11.56 -0.51
CA GLY A 170 8.39 -10.72 -0.95
C GLY A 170 7.31 -10.56 0.12
N PHE A 171 7.04 -11.61 0.89
CA PHE A 171 6.13 -11.52 2.04
C PHE A 171 6.72 -10.67 3.17
N ALA A 172 8.02 -10.79 3.47
CA ALA A 172 8.69 -9.90 4.43
C ALA A 172 8.65 -8.43 3.96
N MET A 173 8.82 -8.16 2.66
CA MET A 173 8.63 -6.84 2.08
C MET A 173 7.18 -6.34 2.23
N TRP A 174 6.20 -7.22 2.11
CA TRP A 174 4.80 -6.88 2.39
C TRP A 174 4.58 -6.48 3.85
N CYS A 175 5.13 -7.22 4.83
CA CYS A 175 5.08 -6.83 6.24
C CYS A 175 5.68 -5.44 6.46
N MET A 176 6.86 -5.18 5.87
CA MET A 176 7.52 -3.87 5.89
C MET A 176 6.68 -2.78 5.21
N TRP A 177 5.96 -3.14 4.14
CA TRP A 177 5.02 -2.24 3.47
C TRP A 177 3.93 -1.75 4.43
N CYS A 178 3.37 -2.63 5.28
CA CYS A 178 2.35 -2.25 6.26
C CYS A 178 2.86 -1.21 7.28
N ILE A 179 4.15 -1.25 7.65
CA ILE A 179 4.74 -0.19 8.50
C ILE A 179 4.86 1.15 7.74
N GLY A 180 5.28 1.11 6.47
CA GLY A 180 5.32 2.29 5.61
C GLY A 180 3.93 2.88 5.36
N HIS A 181 2.94 2.03 5.23
CA HIS A 181 1.52 2.39 5.14
C HIS A 181 1.06 3.19 6.38
N ASP A 182 1.37 2.71 7.60
CA ASP A 182 1.09 3.43 8.84
C ASP A 182 1.82 4.79 8.91
N ALA A 183 3.05 4.84 8.40
CA ALA A 183 3.77 6.10 8.27
C ALA A 183 3.03 7.08 7.33
N GLY A 184 2.40 6.60 6.28
CA GLY A 184 1.54 7.37 5.38
C GLY A 184 0.33 7.99 6.08
N HIS A 185 -0.22 7.28 7.06
CA HIS A 185 -1.33 7.73 7.92
C HIS A 185 -0.88 8.55 9.14
N SER A 186 0.42 8.70 9.35
CA SER A 186 0.99 9.40 10.51
C SER A 186 0.74 8.68 11.85
N THR A 187 0.59 7.36 11.84
CA THR A 187 0.33 6.52 13.02
C THR A 187 1.59 5.83 13.58
N VAL A 188 2.75 5.93 12.91
CA VAL A 188 4.04 5.50 13.47
C VAL A 188 4.51 6.43 14.59
N SER A 189 4.30 7.74 14.45
CA SER A 189 4.74 8.75 15.41
C SER A 189 3.89 10.01 15.34
N LYS A 190 3.77 10.71 16.49
CA LYS A 190 3.24 12.07 16.52
C LYS A 190 4.16 13.09 15.83
N ASN A 191 5.44 12.72 15.60
CA ASN A 191 6.40 13.53 14.86
C ASN A 191 6.32 13.23 13.35
N LYS A 192 5.89 14.22 12.57
CA LYS A 192 5.74 14.09 11.11
C LYS A 192 7.05 13.74 10.37
N SER A 193 8.20 14.18 10.89
CA SER A 193 9.49 13.85 10.30
C SER A 193 9.84 12.38 10.48
N ILE A 194 9.50 11.76 11.60
CA ILE A 194 9.70 10.33 11.83
C ILE A 194 8.84 9.53 10.86
N ASN A 195 7.54 9.86 10.72
CA ASN A 195 6.66 9.21 9.74
C ASN A 195 7.24 9.33 8.32
N ARG A 196 7.72 10.52 7.94
CA ARG A 196 8.32 10.71 6.62
C ARG A 196 9.54 9.83 6.39
N VAL A 197 10.47 9.77 7.36
CA VAL A 197 11.69 8.95 7.25
C VAL A 197 11.36 7.47 7.20
N VAL A 198 10.50 6.99 8.12
CA VAL A 198 10.07 5.58 8.15
C VAL A 198 9.37 5.20 6.84
N GLY A 199 8.46 6.04 6.36
CA GLY A 199 7.75 5.79 5.10
C GLY A 199 8.69 5.75 3.88
N GLU A 200 9.66 6.68 3.79
CA GLU A 200 10.64 6.66 2.69
C GLU A 200 11.53 5.41 2.75
N ILE A 201 12.00 5.01 3.94
CA ILE A 201 12.81 3.81 4.06
C ILE A 201 11.98 2.56 3.71
N ALA A 202 10.79 2.42 4.29
CA ALA A 202 9.93 1.26 4.07
C ALA A 202 9.49 1.14 2.61
N HIS A 203 8.93 2.20 2.03
CA HIS A 203 8.37 2.15 0.68
C HIS A 203 9.42 2.44 -0.39
N SER A 204 10.08 3.63 -0.34
CA SER A 204 10.94 4.05 -1.47
C SER A 204 12.25 3.28 -1.54
N VAL A 205 12.84 2.90 -0.40
CA VAL A 205 14.13 2.20 -0.37
C VAL A 205 13.96 0.68 -0.37
N ILE A 206 13.14 0.12 0.52
CA ILE A 206 13.02 -1.33 0.67
C ILE A 206 12.04 -1.90 -0.34
N CYS A 207 10.85 -1.34 -0.43
CA CYS A 207 9.81 -1.80 -1.34
C CYS A 207 9.89 -1.19 -2.74
N LEU A 208 10.90 -0.40 -3.05
CA LEU A 208 11.17 0.24 -4.34
C LEU A 208 9.93 0.94 -4.95
N THR A 209 9.06 1.47 -4.09
CA THR A 209 7.83 2.13 -4.48
C THR A 209 7.76 3.52 -3.85
N PRO A 210 7.58 4.59 -4.62
CA PRO A 210 7.61 5.95 -4.08
C PRO A 210 6.58 6.21 -2.98
N PHE A 211 7.05 6.61 -1.81
CA PHE A 211 6.22 6.77 -0.61
C PHE A 211 5.15 7.85 -0.74
N VAL A 212 5.53 9.08 -1.15
CA VAL A 212 4.58 10.21 -1.15
C VAL A 212 3.47 10.10 -2.19
N PRO A 213 3.74 9.65 -3.43
CA PRO A 213 2.67 9.39 -4.38
C PRO A 213 1.66 8.37 -3.83
N TRP A 214 2.16 7.23 -3.35
CA TRP A 214 1.30 6.19 -2.81
C TRP A 214 0.49 6.66 -1.60
N ALA A 215 1.12 7.24 -0.59
CA ALA A 215 0.43 7.75 0.61
C ALA A 215 -0.62 8.83 0.28
N THR A 216 -0.38 9.62 -0.77
CA THR A 216 -1.35 10.62 -1.24
C THR A 216 -2.58 9.97 -1.86
N SER A 217 -2.37 9.00 -2.74
CA SER A 217 -3.44 8.22 -3.38
C SER A 217 -4.26 7.47 -2.33
N HIS A 218 -3.57 6.77 -1.46
CA HIS A 218 -4.19 5.94 -0.42
C HIS A 218 -5.01 6.76 0.58
N ARG A 219 -4.53 7.93 0.98
CA ARG A 219 -5.32 8.84 1.82
C ARG A 219 -6.62 9.30 1.14
N LYS A 220 -6.59 9.57 -0.16
CA LYS A 220 -7.80 9.94 -0.92
C LYS A 220 -8.77 8.77 -1.01
N HIS A 221 -8.26 7.56 -1.19
CA HIS A 221 -9.05 6.35 -1.15
C HIS A 221 -9.82 6.23 0.18
N HIS A 222 -9.16 6.34 1.33
CA HIS A 222 -9.83 6.31 2.64
C HIS A 222 -10.95 7.34 2.78
N LEU A 223 -10.74 8.54 2.24
CA LEU A 223 -11.72 9.61 2.33
C LEU A 223 -12.91 9.44 1.37
N GLY A 224 -12.74 8.69 0.30
CA GLY A 224 -13.76 8.46 -0.73
C GLY A 224 -14.11 7.00 -0.94
N HIS A 225 -13.78 6.12 0.01
CA HIS A 225 -13.99 4.70 -0.14
C HIS A 225 -15.46 4.36 -0.47
N ASN A 226 -15.67 3.54 -1.49
CA ASN A 226 -16.98 3.21 -2.05
C ASN A 226 -17.85 4.39 -2.50
N HIS A 227 -17.23 5.52 -2.79
CA HIS A 227 -17.89 6.58 -3.52
C HIS A 227 -17.71 6.36 -5.02
N LEU A 228 -18.78 6.39 -5.78
CA LEU A 228 -18.77 6.06 -7.23
C LEU A 228 -17.72 6.84 -8.04
N GLU A 229 -17.50 8.12 -7.72
CA GLU A 229 -16.60 8.99 -8.50
C GLU A 229 -15.32 9.40 -7.74
N ARG A 230 -15.26 9.26 -6.40
CA ARG A 230 -14.18 9.79 -5.56
C ARG A 230 -13.27 8.74 -4.97
N ASP A 231 -13.55 7.46 -5.17
CA ASP A 231 -12.63 6.39 -4.79
C ASP A 231 -11.52 6.26 -5.84
N TYR A 232 -10.37 6.89 -5.59
CA TYR A 232 -9.26 6.97 -6.53
C TYR A 232 -8.46 5.67 -6.67
N SER A 233 -8.59 4.76 -5.71
CA SER A 233 -7.90 3.47 -5.77
C SER A 233 -8.76 2.37 -6.36
N HIS A 234 -10.08 2.49 -6.22
CA HIS A 234 -11.06 1.51 -6.65
C HIS A 234 -12.17 2.20 -7.41
N GLN A 235 -11.93 2.47 -8.69
CA GLN A 235 -12.99 2.99 -9.52
C GLN A 235 -14.03 1.91 -9.76
N TRP A 236 -15.26 2.23 -9.42
CA TRP A 236 -16.42 1.40 -9.69
C TRP A 236 -16.97 1.67 -11.07
N TYR A 237 -17.34 0.60 -11.78
CA TYR A 237 -18.02 0.69 -13.06
C TYR A 237 -19.41 0.07 -12.92
N ILE A 238 -20.42 0.78 -13.37
CA ILE A 238 -21.79 0.26 -13.43
C ILE A 238 -21.86 -0.69 -14.61
N ARG A 239 -22.28 -1.95 -14.36
CA ARG A 239 -22.26 -3.00 -15.38
C ARG A 239 -23.14 -2.68 -16.58
N GLU A 240 -24.25 -2.01 -16.33
CA GLU A 240 -25.21 -1.59 -17.34
C GLU A 240 -24.66 -0.45 -18.21
N GLU A 241 -23.66 0.29 -17.73
CA GLU A 241 -23.02 1.43 -18.42
C GLU A 241 -21.64 1.06 -19.00
N ASN A 242 -21.45 -0.21 -19.41
CA ASN A 242 -20.15 -0.79 -19.80
C ASN A 242 -19.43 -0.10 -20.99
N GLU A 243 -20.04 0.89 -21.65
CA GLU A 243 -19.43 1.59 -22.77
C GLU A 243 -18.29 2.53 -22.35
N ASP A 244 -18.32 3.04 -21.11
CA ASP A 244 -17.37 4.02 -20.58
C ASP A 244 -16.17 3.42 -19.85
N VAL A 245 -16.05 2.08 -19.84
CA VAL A 245 -14.96 1.40 -19.15
C VAL A 245 -13.61 1.67 -19.80
N HIS A 246 -12.60 1.97 -18.99
CA HIS A 246 -11.24 2.21 -19.49
C HIS A 246 -10.75 1.06 -20.38
N PRO A 247 -10.17 1.34 -21.57
CA PRO A 247 -9.83 0.30 -22.56
C PRO A 247 -8.93 -0.82 -22.01
N VAL A 248 -8.03 -0.52 -21.07
CA VAL A 248 -7.16 -1.53 -20.41
C VAL A 248 -7.99 -2.51 -19.57
N ILE A 249 -9.01 -2.02 -18.86
CA ILE A 249 -9.91 -2.86 -18.06
C ILE A 249 -10.75 -3.73 -18.99
N LYS A 250 -11.31 -3.16 -20.06
CA LYS A 250 -12.06 -3.91 -21.07
C LYS A 250 -11.21 -5.00 -21.69
N PHE A 251 -9.99 -4.68 -22.10
CA PHE A 251 -9.04 -5.68 -22.64
C PHE A 251 -8.72 -6.77 -21.62
N ALA A 252 -8.51 -6.41 -20.34
CA ALA A 252 -8.27 -7.40 -19.28
C ALA A 252 -9.46 -8.33 -19.08
N GLN A 253 -10.71 -7.83 -19.15
CA GLN A 253 -11.92 -8.66 -19.07
C GLN A 253 -12.03 -9.67 -20.20
N GLU A 254 -11.68 -9.25 -21.42
CA GLU A 254 -11.73 -10.10 -22.62
C GLU A 254 -10.62 -11.16 -22.62
N THR A 255 -9.57 -10.99 -21.83
CA THR A 255 -8.35 -11.80 -21.85
C THR A 255 -8.13 -12.51 -20.51
N ARG A 256 -8.99 -13.46 -20.15
CA ARG A 256 -9.05 -14.13 -18.84
C ARG A 256 -7.69 -14.52 -18.23
N LEU A 257 -6.80 -15.15 -19.01
CA LEU A 257 -5.50 -15.59 -18.52
C LEU A 257 -4.54 -14.44 -18.16
N LEU A 258 -4.73 -13.28 -18.78
CA LEU A 258 -3.90 -12.09 -18.56
C LEU A 258 -4.59 -11.04 -17.66
N GLN A 259 -5.83 -11.27 -17.30
CA GLN A 259 -6.65 -10.34 -16.52
C GLN A 259 -5.94 -9.92 -15.23
N LEU A 260 -5.53 -10.88 -14.40
CA LEU A 260 -4.86 -10.60 -13.14
C LEU A 260 -3.55 -9.81 -13.31
N PRO A 261 -2.57 -10.25 -14.12
CA PRO A 261 -1.33 -9.50 -14.30
C PRO A 261 -1.54 -8.13 -14.98
N ILE A 262 -2.49 -8.00 -15.90
CA ILE A 262 -2.77 -6.72 -16.57
C ILE A 262 -3.36 -5.71 -15.58
N LEU A 263 -4.38 -6.10 -14.82
CA LEU A 263 -5.01 -5.21 -13.84
C LEU A 263 -4.07 -4.83 -12.72
N TYR A 264 -3.27 -5.79 -12.25
CA TYR A 264 -2.23 -5.57 -11.28
C TYR A 264 -1.18 -4.55 -11.76
N PHE A 265 -0.68 -4.70 -12.98
CA PHE A 265 0.26 -3.76 -13.58
C PHE A 265 -0.39 -2.38 -13.79
N ALA A 266 -1.63 -2.35 -14.28
CA ALA A 266 -2.39 -1.14 -14.48
C ALA A 266 -2.61 -0.37 -13.15
N TYR A 267 -2.97 -1.08 -12.08
CA TYR A 267 -3.15 -0.50 -10.76
C TYR A 267 -1.85 0.13 -10.23
N LEU A 268 -0.73 -0.61 -10.25
CA LEU A 268 0.52 -0.13 -9.65
C LEU A 268 1.20 0.96 -10.47
N PHE A 269 1.34 0.76 -11.78
CA PHE A 269 2.17 1.63 -12.62
C PHE A 269 1.37 2.69 -13.35
N LEU A 270 0.23 2.34 -13.90
CA LEU A 270 -0.59 3.28 -14.64
C LEU A 270 -1.54 4.05 -13.73
N GLY A 271 -1.78 3.57 -12.50
CA GLY A 271 -2.69 4.21 -11.57
C GLY A 271 -4.05 4.47 -12.18
N ILE A 272 -4.58 3.48 -12.93
CA ILE A 272 -5.86 3.60 -13.58
C ILE A 272 -6.97 3.59 -12.51
N PRO A 273 -7.90 4.52 -12.59
CA PRO A 273 -8.13 5.46 -13.70
C PRO A 273 -7.47 6.83 -13.53
N ASP A 274 -7.13 7.24 -12.32
CA ASP A 274 -6.81 8.63 -11.99
C ASP A 274 -5.31 8.91 -11.83
N GLY A 275 -4.46 7.93 -12.06
CA GLY A 275 -3.01 8.05 -11.96
C GLY A 275 -2.48 8.00 -10.53
N GLY A 276 -1.16 7.85 -10.38
CA GLY A 276 -0.50 8.38 -9.22
C GLY A 276 -0.13 7.50 -8.04
N HIS A 277 -0.20 6.15 -8.08
CA HIS A 277 0.37 5.37 -6.98
C HIS A 277 1.90 5.40 -6.96
N VAL A 278 2.51 5.31 -8.12
CA VAL A 278 3.98 5.34 -8.28
C VAL A 278 4.44 6.70 -8.81
N LEU A 279 3.73 7.25 -9.79
CA LEU A 279 4.01 8.56 -10.37
C LEU A 279 2.90 9.55 -9.98
N PHE A 280 3.24 10.84 -9.94
CA PHE A 280 2.32 11.88 -9.49
C PHE A 280 1.73 12.64 -10.69
N TYR A 281 0.87 11.99 -11.45
CA TYR A 281 0.13 12.56 -12.58
C TYR A 281 -1.38 12.27 -12.46
N GLY A 282 -2.16 12.85 -13.36
CA GLY A 282 -3.60 12.65 -13.46
C GLY A 282 -4.42 13.53 -12.51
N ARG A 283 -5.74 13.33 -12.56
CA ARG A 283 -6.76 14.11 -11.83
C ARG A 283 -6.51 14.15 -10.32
N MET A 284 -5.96 13.07 -9.77
CA MET A 284 -5.62 12.99 -8.36
C MET A 284 -4.63 14.06 -7.90
N TRP A 285 -3.78 14.56 -8.79
CA TRP A 285 -2.74 15.55 -8.49
C TRP A 285 -3.11 16.98 -8.93
N GLU A 286 -4.29 17.17 -9.49
CA GLU A 286 -4.81 18.50 -9.80
C GLU A 286 -4.98 19.30 -8.50
N GLY A 287 -4.62 20.57 -8.54
CA GLY A 287 -4.65 21.44 -7.36
C GLY A 287 -3.61 21.15 -6.28
N ALA A 288 -2.79 20.10 -6.40
CA ALA A 288 -1.75 19.81 -5.43
C ALA A 288 -0.69 20.92 -5.37
N SER A 289 -0.31 21.33 -4.14
CA SER A 289 0.68 22.39 -3.93
C SER A 289 2.05 22.01 -4.52
N MET A 290 2.84 23.01 -4.91
CA MET A 290 4.21 22.79 -5.41
C MET A 290 5.09 22.07 -4.40
N LYS A 291 4.90 22.33 -3.09
CA LYS A 291 5.60 21.58 -2.03
C LYS A 291 5.26 20.09 -2.12
N LYS A 292 3.98 19.72 -2.25
CA LYS A 292 3.54 18.33 -2.32
C LYS A 292 4.07 17.65 -3.59
N LYS A 293 4.04 18.32 -4.73
CA LYS A 293 4.62 17.81 -6.00
C LYS A 293 6.13 17.60 -5.89
N ARG A 294 6.85 18.53 -5.26
CA ARG A 294 8.30 18.38 -4.99
C ARG A 294 8.57 17.19 -4.06
N ASP A 295 7.81 17.04 -2.98
CA ASP A 295 7.96 15.94 -2.04
C ASP A 295 7.68 14.59 -2.72
N ALA A 296 6.72 14.53 -3.63
CA ALA A 296 6.44 13.36 -4.47
C ALA A 296 7.61 13.07 -5.43
N ALA A 297 8.13 14.10 -6.11
CA ALA A 297 9.27 13.96 -7.00
C ALA A 297 10.50 13.41 -6.27
N LEU A 298 10.77 13.87 -5.04
CA LEU A 298 11.86 13.35 -4.21
C LEU A 298 11.66 11.86 -3.88
N SER A 299 10.46 11.42 -3.50
CA SER A 299 10.18 10.00 -3.27
C SER A 299 10.41 9.17 -4.54
N VAL A 300 9.99 9.65 -5.71
CA VAL A 300 10.22 8.99 -7.00
C VAL A 300 11.72 8.86 -7.27
N ILE A 301 12.47 9.95 -7.11
CA ILE A 301 13.94 9.94 -7.30
C ILE A 301 14.59 8.94 -6.34
N VAL A 302 14.23 8.92 -5.06
CA VAL A 302 14.78 7.98 -4.07
C VAL A 302 14.52 6.55 -4.48
N SER A 303 13.29 6.22 -4.84
CA SER A 303 12.91 4.86 -5.24
C SER A 303 13.67 4.39 -6.47
N PHE A 304 13.68 5.19 -7.55
CA PHE A 304 14.36 4.82 -8.79
C PHE A 304 15.89 4.84 -8.65
N ALA A 305 16.47 5.77 -7.89
CA ALA A 305 17.91 5.78 -7.61
C ALA A 305 18.33 4.55 -6.79
N THR A 306 17.50 4.11 -5.83
CA THR A 306 17.76 2.89 -5.07
C THR A 306 17.69 1.67 -5.97
N ALA A 307 16.65 1.52 -6.78
CA ALA A 307 16.53 0.42 -7.73
C ALA A 307 17.69 0.41 -8.75
N GLY A 308 18.03 1.56 -9.29
CA GLY A 308 19.17 1.72 -10.22
C GLY A 308 20.51 1.39 -9.55
N SER A 309 20.69 1.74 -8.28
CA SER A 309 21.88 1.38 -7.52
C SER A 309 22.00 -0.14 -7.32
N PHE A 310 20.91 -0.82 -6.96
CA PHE A 310 20.90 -2.26 -6.85
C PHE A 310 21.18 -2.93 -8.20
N TRP A 311 20.50 -2.50 -9.25
CA TRP A 311 20.72 -2.99 -10.60
C TRP A 311 22.17 -2.83 -11.06
N TYR A 312 22.75 -1.64 -10.86
CA TYR A 312 24.13 -1.36 -11.25
C TYR A 312 25.15 -2.25 -10.52
N ASN A 313 24.95 -2.49 -9.21
CA ASN A 313 25.89 -3.25 -8.40
C ASN A 313 25.74 -4.78 -8.57
N MET A 314 24.54 -5.26 -8.85
CA MET A 314 24.23 -6.69 -8.95
C MET A 314 24.24 -7.21 -10.39
N GLY A 315 24.04 -6.34 -11.37
CA GLY A 315 23.77 -6.73 -12.75
C GLY A 315 22.31 -7.13 -12.97
N THR A 316 21.91 -7.25 -14.23
CA THR A 316 20.50 -7.43 -14.62
C THR A 316 19.90 -8.74 -14.12
N ALA A 317 20.63 -9.86 -14.22
CA ALA A 317 20.12 -11.17 -13.84
C ALA A 317 19.88 -11.27 -12.32
N ASP A 318 20.88 -10.92 -11.52
CA ASP A 318 20.79 -11.01 -10.05
C ASP A 318 19.79 -9.99 -9.52
N PHE A 319 19.73 -8.79 -10.07
CA PHE A 319 18.71 -7.80 -9.73
C PHE A 319 17.29 -8.32 -10.00
N ALA A 320 17.09 -8.98 -11.14
CA ALA A 320 15.79 -9.58 -11.46
C ALA A 320 15.39 -10.67 -10.44
N VAL A 321 16.34 -11.52 -10.06
CA VAL A 321 16.08 -12.67 -9.15
C VAL A 321 15.97 -12.21 -7.70
N VAL A 322 16.86 -11.31 -7.23
CA VAL A 322 16.98 -10.95 -5.80
C VAL A 322 16.06 -9.79 -5.42
N CYS A 323 15.81 -8.86 -6.35
CA CYS A 323 15.00 -7.66 -6.06
C CYS A 323 13.63 -7.70 -6.73
N MET A 324 13.57 -7.91 -8.06
CA MET A 324 12.32 -7.75 -8.81
C MET A 324 11.33 -8.91 -8.57
N ALA A 325 11.79 -10.15 -8.48
CA ALA A 325 10.90 -11.27 -8.20
C ALA A 325 10.25 -11.16 -6.80
N PRO A 326 10.98 -10.91 -5.69
CA PRO A 326 10.36 -10.58 -4.40
C PRO A 326 9.46 -9.34 -4.44
N TRP A 327 9.84 -8.31 -5.19
CA TRP A 327 9.01 -7.13 -5.37
C TRP A 327 7.67 -7.46 -6.04
N CYS A 328 7.66 -8.35 -7.04
CA CYS A 328 6.42 -8.83 -7.65
C CYS A 328 5.54 -9.58 -6.62
N VAL A 329 6.13 -10.39 -5.75
CA VAL A 329 5.38 -11.07 -4.67
C VAL A 329 4.82 -10.06 -3.67
N MET A 330 5.61 -9.10 -3.21
CA MET A 330 5.14 -8.02 -2.34
C MET A 330 4.00 -7.25 -2.97
N SER A 331 4.16 -6.87 -4.23
CA SER A 331 3.14 -6.13 -4.97
C SER A 331 1.87 -6.95 -5.19
N PHE A 332 1.98 -8.28 -5.38
CA PHE A 332 0.81 -9.16 -5.42
C PHE A 332 0.04 -9.13 -4.08
N TRP A 333 0.75 -9.17 -2.93
CA TRP A 333 0.10 -9.02 -1.62
C TRP A 333 -0.61 -7.68 -1.48
N LEU A 334 0.04 -6.59 -1.88
CA LEU A 334 -0.57 -5.26 -1.88
C LEU A 334 -1.86 -5.25 -2.69
N PHE A 335 -1.80 -5.71 -3.93
CA PHE A 335 -2.95 -5.72 -4.82
C PHE A 335 -4.08 -6.63 -4.29
N MET A 336 -3.72 -7.84 -3.86
CA MET A 336 -4.68 -8.82 -3.34
C MET A 336 -5.42 -8.29 -2.12
N VAL A 337 -4.69 -7.74 -1.14
CA VAL A 337 -5.28 -7.18 0.07
C VAL A 337 -6.14 -5.98 -0.27
N THR A 338 -5.61 -5.03 -1.04
CA THR A 338 -6.38 -3.85 -1.45
C THR A 338 -7.64 -4.22 -2.21
N TYR A 339 -7.60 -5.25 -3.07
CA TYR A 339 -8.76 -5.68 -3.83
C TYR A 339 -9.77 -6.43 -2.95
N LEU A 340 -9.33 -7.48 -2.24
CA LEU A 340 -10.24 -8.36 -1.50
C LEU A 340 -10.94 -7.69 -0.32
N GLN A 341 -10.28 -6.74 0.36
CA GLN A 341 -10.90 -5.99 1.46
C GLN A 341 -11.90 -4.93 1.01
N HIS A 342 -11.96 -4.64 -0.27
CA HIS A 342 -12.84 -3.59 -0.81
C HIS A 342 -13.93 -4.13 -1.73
N HIS A 343 -13.98 -5.44 -1.96
CA HIS A 343 -14.97 -6.07 -2.83
C HIS A 343 -15.74 -7.18 -2.12
N SER A 344 -17.05 -7.11 -2.20
CA SER A 344 -18.00 -8.15 -1.77
C SER A 344 -19.19 -8.20 -2.70
N GLU A 345 -19.87 -9.35 -2.76
CA GLU A 345 -21.04 -9.56 -3.61
C GLU A 345 -22.21 -8.60 -3.30
N ASP A 346 -22.29 -8.17 -2.04
CA ASP A 346 -23.31 -7.27 -1.52
C ASP A 346 -22.79 -5.84 -1.31
N GLY A 347 -21.61 -5.54 -1.84
CA GLY A 347 -20.98 -4.22 -1.72
C GLY A 347 -21.87 -3.13 -2.29
N LYS A 348 -22.01 -2.02 -1.57
CA LYS A 348 -22.77 -0.85 -2.01
C LYS A 348 -21.82 0.26 -2.40
N VAL A 349 -22.22 1.02 -3.40
CA VAL A 349 -21.52 2.21 -3.87
C VAL A 349 -22.44 3.40 -3.73
N TYR A 350 -21.91 4.53 -3.31
CA TYR A 350 -22.68 5.72 -2.95
C TYR A 350 -22.38 6.87 -3.90
N THR A 351 -23.42 7.64 -4.20
CA THR A 351 -23.32 8.91 -4.93
C THR A 351 -23.08 10.09 -3.98
N ASP A 352 -22.86 11.29 -4.51
CA ASP A 352 -22.65 12.51 -3.71
C ASP A 352 -23.75 12.74 -2.65
N ASP A 353 -25.00 12.43 -2.98
CA ASP A 353 -26.18 12.69 -2.12
C ASP A 353 -26.33 11.68 -0.99
N THR A 354 -25.82 10.46 -1.18
CA THR A 354 -26.01 9.34 -0.23
C THR A 354 -24.74 8.94 0.52
N PHE A 355 -23.59 9.43 0.07
CA PHE A 355 -22.30 9.10 0.67
C PHE A 355 -22.14 9.73 2.06
N THR A 356 -21.74 8.90 3.01
CA THR A 356 -21.11 9.35 4.26
C THR A 356 -19.81 8.57 4.45
N PHE A 357 -18.88 9.15 5.18
CA PHE A 357 -17.59 8.49 5.47
C PHE A 357 -17.80 7.13 6.12
N GLU A 358 -18.73 7.04 7.07
CA GLU A 358 -19.04 5.79 7.78
C GLU A 358 -19.66 4.76 6.83
N ARG A 359 -20.61 5.15 5.98
CA ARG A 359 -21.19 4.23 4.99
C ARG A 359 -20.11 3.64 4.08
N GLY A 360 -19.25 4.47 3.53
CA GLY A 360 -18.14 3.99 2.73
C GLY A 360 -17.23 3.04 3.51
N ALA A 361 -16.79 3.42 4.71
CA ALA A 361 -15.91 2.61 5.53
C ALA A 361 -16.51 1.22 5.87
N PHE A 362 -17.82 1.13 6.16
CA PHE A 362 -18.50 -0.14 6.46
C PHE A 362 -18.68 -1.06 5.25
N GLU A 363 -18.35 -0.61 4.04
CA GLU A 363 -18.28 -1.50 2.88
C GLU A 363 -16.98 -2.30 2.83
N THR A 364 -16.00 -2.00 3.70
CA THR A 364 -14.80 -2.84 3.82
C THR A 364 -15.14 -4.23 4.36
N VAL A 365 -14.31 -5.20 3.99
CA VAL A 365 -14.43 -6.59 4.42
C VAL A 365 -13.19 -6.98 5.22
N ASP A 366 -13.37 -7.31 6.49
CA ASP A 366 -12.32 -7.93 7.28
C ASP A 366 -12.16 -9.39 6.85
N ARG A 367 -10.97 -9.76 6.37
CA ARG A 367 -10.70 -11.11 5.88
C ARG A 367 -9.66 -11.80 6.75
N ASN A 368 -10.01 -12.99 7.23
CA ASN A 368 -9.11 -13.81 8.01
C ASN A 368 -8.33 -14.78 7.12
N TYR A 369 -7.04 -14.52 6.94
CA TYR A 369 -6.11 -15.37 6.18
C TYR A 369 -5.38 -16.39 7.06
N GLY A 370 -5.76 -16.50 8.31
CA GLY A 370 -5.13 -17.33 9.33
C GLY A 370 -4.18 -16.56 10.25
N LYS A 371 -4.06 -17.06 11.47
CA LYS A 371 -3.41 -16.39 12.60
C LYS A 371 -2.01 -15.82 12.28
N TRP A 372 -1.19 -16.60 11.57
CA TRP A 372 0.20 -16.20 11.29
C TRP A 372 0.27 -15.10 10.23
N ILE A 373 -0.50 -15.23 9.15
CA ILE A 373 -0.54 -14.23 8.09
C ILE A 373 -1.10 -12.92 8.64
N ASN A 374 -2.23 -12.95 9.34
CA ASN A 374 -2.85 -11.76 9.93
C ASN A 374 -1.87 -11.04 10.88
N ARG A 375 -1.22 -11.78 11.79
CA ARG A 375 -0.28 -11.19 12.75
C ARG A 375 0.96 -10.59 12.08
N LEU A 376 1.58 -11.31 11.14
CA LEU A 376 2.77 -10.83 10.42
C LEU A 376 2.45 -9.66 9.50
N SER A 377 1.24 -9.61 8.95
CA SER A 377 0.72 -8.47 8.17
C SER A 377 0.11 -7.37 9.05
N HIS A 378 0.45 -7.36 10.35
CA HIS A 378 0.06 -6.33 11.31
C HIS A 378 -1.45 -6.11 11.45
N HIS A 379 -2.25 -7.19 11.30
CA HIS A 379 -3.72 -7.13 11.36
C HIS A 379 -4.37 -6.19 10.32
N MET A 380 -3.63 -5.87 9.25
CA MET A 380 -4.13 -5.00 8.19
C MET A 380 -5.31 -5.63 7.42
N MET A 381 -5.43 -6.95 7.48
CA MET A 381 -6.43 -7.72 6.73
C MET A 381 -7.69 -8.00 7.56
N ASP A 382 -7.53 -8.32 8.83
CA ASP A 382 -8.60 -8.71 9.76
C ASP A 382 -8.99 -7.60 10.75
N GLY A 383 -8.47 -6.39 10.55
CA GLY A 383 -8.81 -5.16 11.24
C GLY A 383 -9.05 -4.00 10.27
N HIS A 384 -9.44 -4.30 9.03
CA HIS A 384 -9.49 -3.32 7.95
C HIS A 384 -10.61 -2.29 8.13
N LEU A 385 -11.75 -2.69 8.68
CA LEU A 385 -12.83 -1.76 9.02
C LEU A 385 -12.38 -0.71 10.04
N VAL A 386 -11.73 -1.14 11.13
CA VAL A 386 -11.19 -0.21 12.15
C VAL A 386 -10.13 0.69 11.53
N HIS A 387 -9.29 0.12 10.67
CA HIS A 387 -8.30 0.87 9.93
C HIS A 387 -8.97 1.96 9.06
N HIS A 388 -9.99 1.65 8.27
CA HIS A 388 -10.71 2.63 7.46
C HIS A 388 -11.41 3.70 8.29
N LEU A 389 -12.07 3.33 9.39
CA LEU A 389 -12.76 4.27 10.27
C LEU A 389 -11.81 5.25 10.98
N PHE A 390 -10.59 4.80 11.31
CA PHE A 390 -9.69 5.54 12.20
C PHE A 390 -8.23 5.57 11.69
N PHE A 391 -8.03 5.56 10.39
CA PHE A 391 -6.74 5.39 9.71
C PHE A 391 -5.65 6.41 10.12
N GLU A 392 -6.01 7.62 10.56
CA GLU A 392 -5.06 8.62 11.05
C GLU A 392 -4.84 8.57 12.58
N ARG A 393 -5.43 7.59 13.28
CA ARG A 393 -5.45 7.57 14.75
C ARG A 393 -5.05 6.25 15.37
N VAL A 394 -5.35 5.12 14.74
CA VAL A 394 -5.12 3.78 15.28
C VAL A 394 -3.89 3.17 14.62
N PRO A 395 -2.79 2.97 15.35
CA PRO A 395 -1.63 2.27 14.83
C PRO A 395 -1.89 0.77 14.70
N HIS A 396 -1.20 0.09 13.77
CA HIS A 396 -1.42 -1.32 13.43
C HIS A 396 -1.40 -2.26 14.65
N TYR A 397 -0.52 -2.05 15.61
CA TYR A 397 -0.41 -2.90 16.81
C TYR A 397 -1.60 -2.76 17.78
N ARG A 398 -2.55 -1.88 17.51
CA ARG A 398 -3.83 -1.74 18.22
C ARG A 398 -5.03 -2.26 17.43
N LEU A 399 -4.86 -2.62 16.15
CA LEU A 399 -5.98 -3.02 15.28
C LEU A 399 -6.72 -4.25 15.81
N GLU A 400 -6.02 -5.30 16.24
CA GLU A 400 -6.64 -6.52 16.75
C GLU A 400 -7.55 -6.24 17.95
N GLU A 401 -7.06 -5.47 18.93
CA GLU A 401 -7.82 -5.12 20.15
C GLU A 401 -8.98 -4.19 19.81
N ALA A 402 -8.75 -3.21 18.97
CA ALA A 402 -9.76 -2.25 18.53
C ALA A 402 -10.89 -2.92 17.74
N THR A 403 -10.58 -3.87 16.86
CA THR A 403 -11.57 -4.65 16.10
C THR A 403 -12.45 -5.47 17.02
N LYS A 404 -11.86 -6.16 18.00
CA LYS A 404 -12.64 -6.92 19.00
C LYS A 404 -13.57 -6.03 19.83
N ALA A 405 -13.10 -4.82 20.18
CA ALA A 405 -13.90 -3.86 20.92
C ALA A 405 -15.03 -3.28 20.07
N LEU A 406 -14.77 -2.96 18.81
CA LEU A 406 -15.78 -2.51 17.85
C LEU A 406 -16.86 -3.58 17.64
N ASP A 407 -16.47 -4.84 17.41
CA ASP A 407 -17.39 -5.97 17.28
C ASP A 407 -18.34 -6.06 18.46
N LYS A 408 -17.79 -5.99 19.67
CA LYS A 408 -18.59 -6.02 20.89
C LYS A 408 -19.55 -4.84 20.96
N GLY A 409 -19.07 -3.63 20.69
CA GLY A 409 -19.88 -2.42 20.74
C GLY A 409 -21.01 -2.42 19.70
N LEU A 410 -20.76 -2.95 18.50
CA LEU A 410 -21.79 -3.11 17.47
C LEU A 410 -22.81 -4.19 17.87
N ALA A 411 -22.36 -5.32 18.43
CA ALA A 411 -23.25 -6.39 18.88
C ALA A 411 -24.19 -5.92 20.01
N GLU A 412 -23.71 -5.11 20.96
CA GLU A 412 -24.52 -4.52 22.04
C GLU A 412 -25.63 -3.57 21.53
N ARG A 413 -25.54 -3.17 20.24
CA ARG A 413 -26.51 -2.28 19.56
C ARG A 413 -27.33 -2.98 18.48
N ASP A 414 -27.27 -4.30 18.41
CA ASP A 414 -27.87 -5.11 17.33
C ASP A 414 -27.38 -4.75 15.91
N GLN A 415 -26.19 -4.12 15.81
CA GLN A 415 -25.57 -3.66 14.56
C GLN A 415 -24.38 -4.54 14.14
N GLY A 416 -24.14 -5.68 14.77
CA GLY A 416 -23.03 -6.60 14.46
C GLY A 416 -23.05 -7.09 13.01
N HIS A 417 -24.21 -7.14 12.37
CA HIS A 417 -24.38 -7.54 10.96
C HIS A 417 -23.78 -6.54 9.97
N LEU A 418 -23.51 -5.31 10.39
CA LEU A 418 -22.87 -4.29 9.53
C LEU A 418 -21.38 -4.55 9.33
N HIS A 419 -20.72 -5.25 10.25
CA HIS A 419 -19.30 -5.57 10.11
C HIS A 419 -19.12 -6.83 9.26
N LYS A 420 -18.71 -6.65 8.01
CA LYS A 420 -18.47 -7.74 7.05
C LYS A 420 -17.19 -8.48 7.41
N LYS A 421 -17.29 -9.77 7.75
CA LYS A 421 -16.14 -10.63 8.09
C LYS A 421 -16.21 -11.93 7.30
N ILE A 422 -15.11 -12.29 6.65
CA ILE A 422 -15.03 -13.49 5.80
C ILE A 422 -13.75 -14.26 6.12
N ASP A 423 -13.88 -15.54 6.45
CA ASP A 423 -12.74 -16.45 6.51
C ASP A 423 -12.25 -16.76 5.09
N THR A 424 -11.01 -16.43 4.81
CA THR A 424 -10.42 -16.54 3.47
C THR A 424 -9.09 -17.32 3.49
N PRO A 425 -9.09 -18.57 3.97
CA PRO A 425 -7.85 -19.37 4.06
C PRO A 425 -7.26 -19.69 2.68
N ASN A 426 -8.09 -19.72 1.64
CA ASN A 426 -7.71 -19.95 0.24
C ASN A 426 -7.78 -18.68 -0.59
N PHE A 427 -7.08 -17.63 -0.15
CA PHE A 427 -7.13 -16.29 -0.75
C PHE A 427 -6.77 -16.26 -2.25
N THR A 428 -5.90 -17.16 -2.72
CA THR A 428 -5.58 -17.26 -4.16
C THR A 428 -6.75 -17.73 -5.00
N GLN A 429 -7.56 -18.65 -4.48
CA GLN A 429 -8.78 -19.08 -5.16
C GLN A 429 -9.84 -17.99 -5.10
N GLU A 430 -9.94 -17.29 -3.99
CA GLU A 430 -10.90 -16.21 -3.81
C GLU A 430 -10.64 -15.06 -4.79
N ILE A 431 -9.38 -14.64 -4.96
CA ILE A 431 -9.07 -13.56 -5.91
C ILE A 431 -9.36 -13.98 -7.35
N VAL A 432 -9.05 -15.24 -7.73
CA VAL A 432 -9.38 -15.75 -9.07
C VAL A 432 -10.89 -15.78 -9.29
N LYS A 433 -11.66 -16.25 -8.29
CA LYS A 433 -13.14 -16.24 -8.35
C LYS A 433 -13.67 -14.83 -8.58
N GLN A 434 -13.21 -13.85 -7.80
CA GLN A 434 -13.67 -12.46 -7.91
C GLN A 434 -13.35 -11.86 -9.28
N PHE A 435 -12.17 -12.15 -9.83
CA PHE A 435 -11.85 -11.72 -11.19
C PHE A 435 -12.70 -12.42 -12.26
N ASP A 436 -13.00 -13.68 -12.09
CA ASP A 436 -13.88 -14.42 -13.01
C ASP A 436 -15.31 -13.86 -13.00
N GLU A 437 -15.77 -13.39 -11.85
CA GLU A 437 -17.10 -12.79 -11.67
C GLU A 437 -17.12 -11.28 -11.99
N ASN A 438 -15.97 -10.68 -12.35
CA ASN A 438 -15.82 -9.26 -12.67
C ASN A 438 -16.32 -8.31 -11.56
N TRP A 439 -15.89 -8.54 -10.33
CA TRP A 439 -16.41 -7.82 -9.16
C TRP A 439 -15.96 -6.35 -9.00
N PHE A 440 -15.18 -5.82 -9.93
CA PHE A 440 -14.97 -4.38 -10.02
C PHE A 440 -16.11 -3.66 -10.77
N PHE A 441 -17.11 -4.43 -11.24
CA PHE A 441 -18.38 -3.91 -11.68
C PHE A 441 -19.41 -4.05 -10.57
N VAL A 442 -20.21 -3.01 -10.43
CA VAL A 442 -21.42 -3.01 -9.61
C VAL A 442 -22.64 -3.02 -10.52
N ASP A 443 -23.67 -3.73 -10.12
CA ASP A 443 -24.98 -3.64 -10.76
C ASP A 443 -25.66 -2.33 -10.30
N GLU A 444 -26.52 -1.74 -11.12
CA GLU A 444 -27.25 -0.51 -10.78
C GLU A 444 -27.97 -0.62 -9.43
N LYS A 445 -28.49 -1.80 -9.07
CA LYS A 445 -29.12 -2.06 -7.76
C LYS A 445 -28.19 -1.91 -6.54
N GLN A 446 -26.86 -1.95 -6.73
CA GLN A 446 -25.85 -1.76 -5.68
C GLN A 446 -25.46 -0.29 -5.54
N VAL A 447 -25.86 0.55 -6.49
CA VAL A 447 -25.61 1.98 -6.44
C VAL A 447 -26.72 2.63 -5.62
N VAL A 448 -26.35 3.19 -4.47
CA VAL A 448 -27.31 3.86 -3.58
C VAL A 448 -27.48 5.30 -4.03
N ARG A 449 -28.66 5.60 -4.57
CA ARG A 449 -29.11 6.94 -4.98
C ARG A 449 -30.23 7.40 -4.04
N GLU A 450 -30.63 8.68 -4.06
CA GLU A 450 -31.77 9.17 -3.28
C GLU A 450 -33.08 8.44 -3.59
#